data_6d6b4e618042acb47df149056291b566
#
_entry.id   6d6b4e618042acb47df149056291b566
#
_cell.length_a   1.000
_cell.length_b   1.000
_cell.length_c   1.000
_cell.angle_alpha   90.00
_cell.angle_beta   90.00
_cell.angle_gamma   90.00
#
_symmetry.space_group_name_H-M   'P 1'
#
loop_
_entity.id
_entity.type
_entity.pdbx_description
1 polymer ?
#
loop_
_entity_poly.entity_id
_entity_poly.type
_entity_poly.pdbx_seq_one_letter_code
_entity_poly.pdbx_strand_id
1 'polypeptide(L)'
;TTMQTKAIPLALLLIVMSMAGCFGGSEANSLIQNQIQKDPRIFVTNNSGISINLNPLEIDFVFSDVGETGKEPSIGITSSGCMFFIAMEKPMRSCDGGKSWENKADITQAPFTSDPYGWVDPITDRVFNIHMMGLESTWIGWSDNDGESWLGNPHDSGTTPLNDHIKLATGPWVDSVFGTIGQINPTYETAVYFCFNKLIGISCFTSFDGGASFEVGG
;
A
#
# COMPACT_ATOMS: atom_id res chain seq x y z
N THR A 1 -23.16 -42.44 -4.78
CA THR A 1 -21.93 -41.79 -5.27
C THR A 1 -21.99 -40.33 -4.90
N THR A 2 -21.44 -39.97 -3.74
CA THR A 2 -21.36 -38.62 -3.21
C THR A 2 -20.24 -37.89 -3.93
N MET A 3 -20.57 -36.91 -4.75
CA MET A 3 -19.61 -35.93 -5.28
C MET A 3 -19.08 -35.08 -4.12
N GLN A 4 -17.83 -35.29 -3.76
CA GLN A 4 -17.09 -34.35 -2.92
C GLN A 4 -16.78 -33.12 -3.76
N THR A 5 -17.50 -32.03 -3.54
CA THR A 5 -17.11 -30.70 -4.01
C THR A 5 -15.83 -30.28 -3.31
N LYS A 6 -14.70 -30.37 -4.02
CA LYS A 6 -13.42 -29.83 -3.53
C LYS A 6 -13.59 -28.31 -3.42
N ALA A 7 -13.70 -27.82 -2.20
CA ALA A 7 -13.61 -26.39 -1.93
C ALA A 7 -12.21 -25.92 -2.40
N ILE A 8 -12.17 -24.98 -3.34
CA ILE A 8 -10.93 -24.28 -3.67
C ILE A 8 -10.55 -23.49 -2.42
N PRO A 9 -9.38 -23.69 -1.83
CA PRO A 9 -9.02 -22.98 -0.62
C PRO A 9 -9.01 -21.46 -0.89
N LEU A 10 -9.53 -20.68 0.04
CA LEU A 10 -9.59 -19.23 0.01
C LEU A 10 -8.21 -18.60 -0.30
N ALA A 11 -7.14 -19.27 0.11
CA ALA A 11 -5.77 -18.94 -0.23
C ALA A 11 -5.49 -18.90 -1.74
N LEU A 12 -6.13 -19.74 -2.53
CA LEU A 12 -5.93 -19.74 -3.99
C LEU A 12 -6.63 -18.56 -4.65
N LEU A 13 -7.76 -18.13 -4.11
CA LEU A 13 -8.48 -16.94 -4.58
C LEU A 13 -7.69 -15.65 -4.26
N LEU A 14 -7.08 -15.57 -3.07
CA LEU A 14 -6.22 -14.45 -2.67
C LEU A 14 -4.92 -14.40 -3.47
N ILE A 15 -4.34 -15.55 -3.84
CA ILE A 15 -3.15 -15.61 -4.69
C ILE A 15 -3.47 -15.15 -6.11
N VAL A 16 -4.62 -15.51 -6.65
CA VAL A 16 -5.06 -15.05 -7.98
C VAL A 16 -5.30 -13.53 -7.98
N MET A 17 -5.83 -12.96 -6.90
CA MET A 17 -6.01 -11.51 -6.76
C MET A 17 -4.67 -10.76 -6.61
N SER A 18 -3.70 -11.32 -5.90
CA SER A 18 -2.37 -10.72 -5.77
C SER A 18 -1.53 -10.81 -7.05
N MET A 19 -1.81 -11.77 -7.92
CA MET A 19 -1.13 -11.91 -9.21
C MET A 19 -1.81 -11.14 -10.36
N ALA A 20 -3.06 -10.70 -10.20
CA ALA A 20 -3.77 -9.93 -11.23
C ALA A 20 -3.12 -8.57 -11.52
N GLY A 21 -2.34 -8.02 -10.58
CA GLY A 21 -1.51 -6.83 -10.79
C GLY A 21 -0.27 -7.06 -11.66
N CYS A 22 0.15 -8.32 -11.86
CA CYS A 22 1.35 -8.66 -12.62
C CYS A 22 1.09 -9.00 -14.10
N PHE A 23 -0.16 -9.24 -14.49
CA PHE A 23 -0.53 -9.58 -15.87
C PHE A 23 -1.43 -8.50 -16.46
N GLY A 24 -1.01 -7.94 -17.58
CA GLY A 24 -1.70 -6.85 -18.29
C GLY A 24 -3.20 -7.10 -18.50
N GLY A 25 -3.93 -6.16 -18.08
CA GLY A 25 -5.34 -5.95 -17.81
C GLY A 25 -6.46 -6.69 -18.52
N SER A 26 -6.36 -7.13 -19.74
CA SER A 26 -7.54 -7.64 -20.47
C SER A 26 -7.82 -9.14 -20.25
N GLU A 27 -6.80 -9.96 -20.18
CA GLU A 27 -6.97 -11.41 -20.02
C GLU A 27 -7.27 -11.81 -18.55
N ALA A 28 -6.67 -11.12 -17.58
CA ALA A 28 -6.96 -11.35 -16.17
C ALA A 28 -8.41 -10.96 -15.83
N ASN A 29 -8.91 -9.85 -16.37
CA ASN A 29 -10.30 -9.45 -16.23
C ASN A 29 -11.27 -10.48 -16.83
N SER A 30 -10.94 -11.07 -17.98
CA SER A 30 -11.80 -12.08 -18.60
C SER A 30 -11.83 -13.40 -17.80
N LEU A 31 -10.72 -13.79 -17.17
CA LEU A 31 -10.64 -14.97 -16.32
C LEU A 31 -11.39 -14.77 -15.00
N ILE A 32 -11.28 -13.59 -14.39
CA ILE A 32 -12.01 -13.22 -13.18
C ILE A 32 -13.50 -13.17 -13.47
N GLN A 33 -13.94 -12.52 -14.54
CA GLN A 33 -15.35 -12.47 -14.94
C GLN A 33 -15.91 -13.84 -15.26
N ASN A 34 -15.14 -14.73 -15.89
CA ASN A 34 -15.58 -16.10 -16.16
C ASN A 34 -15.69 -16.97 -14.90
N GLN A 35 -14.88 -16.73 -13.85
CA GLN A 35 -15.01 -17.44 -12.58
C GLN A 35 -16.19 -16.89 -11.76
N ILE A 36 -16.39 -15.56 -11.76
CA ILE A 36 -17.51 -14.88 -11.13
C ILE A 36 -18.85 -15.39 -11.67
N GLN A 37 -18.96 -15.58 -12.98
CA GLN A 37 -20.20 -16.05 -13.61
C GLN A 37 -20.53 -17.53 -13.34
N LYS A 38 -19.56 -18.32 -12.89
CA LYS A 38 -19.72 -19.76 -12.62
C LYS A 38 -19.94 -20.11 -11.16
N ASP A 39 -19.67 -19.20 -10.23
CA ASP A 39 -19.89 -19.45 -8.80
C ASP A 39 -21.27 -18.91 -8.39
N PRO A 40 -22.22 -19.78 -7.96
CA PRO A 40 -23.55 -19.35 -7.57
C PRO A 40 -23.58 -18.49 -6.30
N ARG A 41 -22.45 -18.32 -5.62
CA ARG A 41 -22.29 -17.45 -4.45
C ARG A 41 -21.94 -16.00 -4.83
N ILE A 42 -21.69 -15.74 -6.11
CA ILE A 42 -21.30 -14.44 -6.60
C ILE A 42 -22.50 -13.79 -7.28
N PHE A 43 -22.96 -12.68 -6.76
CA PHE A 43 -24.04 -11.88 -7.33
C PHE A 43 -23.43 -10.59 -7.91
N VAL A 44 -23.65 -10.37 -9.19
CA VAL A 44 -23.28 -9.10 -9.85
C VAL A 44 -24.49 -8.17 -9.73
N THR A 45 -24.36 -7.09 -8.99
CA THR A 45 -25.40 -6.05 -8.94
C THR A 45 -25.13 -5.00 -10.00
N ASN A 46 -26.20 -4.46 -10.61
CA ASN A 46 -26.14 -3.55 -11.77
C ASN A 46 -25.52 -2.15 -11.48
N ASN A 47 -24.95 -1.91 -10.34
CA ASN A 47 -24.34 -0.63 -9.95
C ASN A 47 -22.89 -0.79 -9.52
N SER A 48 -22.04 -1.33 -10.39
CA SER A 48 -20.58 -1.37 -10.21
C SER A 48 -20.06 -2.13 -8.98
N GLY A 49 -20.88 -2.90 -8.29
CA GLY A 49 -20.46 -3.70 -7.16
C GLY A 49 -20.64 -5.21 -7.40
N ILE A 50 -19.65 -6.01 -7.04
CA ILE A 50 -19.76 -7.47 -6.98
C ILE A 50 -19.89 -7.84 -5.51
N SER A 51 -21.02 -8.45 -5.14
CA SER A 51 -21.21 -9.01 -3.79
C SER A 51 -20.93 -10.50 -3.82
N ILE A 52 -20.07 -10.97 -2.93
CA ILE A 52 -19.82 -12.39 -2.71
C ILE A 52 -20.44 -12.77 -1.37
N ASN A 53 -21.44 -13.64 -1.41
CA ASN A 53 -22.04 -14.19 -0.20
C ASN A 53 -21.30 -15.48 0.17
N LEU A 54 -20.57 -15.46 1.27
CA LEU A 54 -19.86 -16.62 1.84
C LEU A 54 -20.69 -17.17 3.02
N ASN A 55 -21.69 -17.98 2.74
CA ASN A 55 -22.43 -18.69 3.80
C ASN A 55 -21.51 -19.75 4.46
N PRO A 56 -21.30 -19.80 5.81
CA PRO A 56 -22.19 -19.27 6.86
C PRO A 56 -21.82 -17.88 7.40
N LEU A 57 -20.74 -17.28 6.96
CA LEU A 57 -20.40 -15.90 7.28
C LEU A 57 -20.99 -15.03 6.18
N GLU A 58 -22.02 -14.28 6.46
CA GLU A 58 -22.54 -13.23 5.56
C GLU A 58 -21.50 -12.11 5.49
N ILE A 59 -20.47 -12.30 4.66
CA ILE A 59 -19.48 -11.27 4.35
C ILE A 59 -19.82 -10.73 2.96
N ASP A 60 -20.32 -9.53 2.93
CA ASP A 60 -20.53 -8.81 1.68
C ASP A 60 -19.22 -8.19 1.20
N PHE A 61 -18.73 -8.64 0.05
CA PHE A 61 -17.63 -7.99 -0.64
C PHE A 61 -18.17 -6.98 -1.65
N VAL A 62 -17.79 -5.74 -1.49
CA VAL A 62 -18.10 -4.69 -2.46
C VAL A 62 -16.87 -4.45 -3.31
N PHE A 63 -16.99 -4.63 -4.61
CA PHE A 63 -15.96 -4.28 -5.57
C PHE A 63 -16.29 -2.93 -6.18
N SER A 64 -15.39 -2.00 -6.07
CA SER A 64 -15.49 -0.69 -6.71
C SER A 64 -14.34 -0.46 -7.67
N ASP A 65 -14.62 0.23 -8.76
CA ASP A 65 -13.61 0.65 -9.71
C ASP A 65 -12.93 1.91 -9.14
N VAL A 66 -11.62 1.86 -9.00
CA VAL A 66 -10.82 3.00 -8.56
C VAL A 66 -10.69 4.06 -9.67
N GLY A 67 -11.00 3.70 -10.91
CA GLY A 67 -10.92 4.58 -12.07
C GLY A 67 -9.52 4.78 -12.63
N GLU A 68 -8.53 4.06 -12.09
CA GLU A 68 -7.14 4.17 -12.50
C GLU A 68 -6.47 2.80 -12.59
N THR A 69 -5.47 2.69 -13.44
CA THR A 69 -4.62 1.51 -13.56
C THR A 69 -3.25 1.79 -12.98
N GLY A 70 -2.67 0.82 -12.31
CA GLY A 70 -1.35 0.95 -11.72
C GLY A 70 -0.64 -0.37 -11.52
N LYS A 71 0.54 -0.32 -10.92
CA LYS A 71 1.36 -1.46 -10.54
C LYS A 71 1.74 -1.33 -9.07
N GLU A 72 2.18 -2.43 -8.46
CA GLU A 72 2.64 -2.46 -7.07
C GLU A 72 1.63 -1.84 -6.07
N PRO A 73 0.35 -2.25 -6.10
CA PRO A 73 -0.68 -1.60 -5.30
C PRO A 73 -0.45 -1.82 -3.80
N SER A 74 -0.60 -0.77 -3.04
CA SER A 74 -0.68 -0.80 -1.57
C SER A 74 -1.93 -0.05 -1.11
N ILE A 75 -2.46 -0.44 0.03
CA ILE A 75 -3.64 0.18 0.61
C ILE A 75 -3.45 0.39 2.11
N GLY A 76 -3.94 1.51 2.62
CA GLY A 76 -4.02 1.81 4.04
C GLY A 76 -5.31 2.55 4.35
N ILE A 77 -5.72 2.54 5.63
CA ILE A 77 -6.95 3.18 6.09
C ILE A 77 -6.63 3.98 7.34
N THR A 78 -7.01 5.25 7.36
CA THR A 78 -6.89 6.11 8.54
C THR A 78 -8.02 5.85 9.54
N SER A 79 -7.87 6.31 10.77
CA SER A 79 -8.91 6.19 11.81
C SER A 79 -10.19 6.94 11.45
N SER A 80 -10.10 7.96 10.59
CA SER A 80 -11.25 8.66 10.02
C SER A 80 -12.06 7.80 9.03
N GLY A 81 -11.50 6.66 8.59
CA GLY A 81 -12.09 5.77 7.60
C GLY A 81 -11.74 6.13 6.14
N CYS A 82 -10.85 7.10 5.93
CA CYS A 82 -10.34 7.38 4.60
C CYS A 82 -9.34 6.30 4.17
N MET A 83 -9.61 5.70 3.02
CA MET A 83 -8.75 4.72 2.38
C MET A 83 -7.81 5.39 1.40
N PHE A 84 -6.54 4.98 1.42
CA PHE A 84 -5.54 5.39 0.44
C PHE A 84 -5.06 4.18 -0.33
N PHE A 85 -5.30 4.19 -1.62
CA PHE A 85 -4.80 3.21 -2.57
C PHE A 85 -3.69 3.86 -3.39
N ILE A 86 -2.48 3.33 -3.31
CA ILE A 86 -1.32 3.86 -3.99
C ILE A 86 -0.83 2.84 -5.00
N ALA A 87 -0.78 3.27 -6.26
CA ALA A 87 -0.37 2.45 -7.39
C ALA A 87 0.24 3.34 -8.48
N MET A 88 1.47 3.11 -8.84
CA MET A 88 2.28 4.02 -9.67
C MET A 88 2.40 5.41 -9.02
N GLU A 89 2.36 6.47 -9.79
CA GLU A 89 2.38 7.86 -9.29
C GLU A 89 1.04 8.38 -8.77
N LYS A 90 0.03 7.51 -8.68
CA LYS A 90 -1.36 7.92 -8.44
C LYS A 90 -1.85 7.48 -7.07
N PRO A 91 -1.69 8.29 -6.03
CA PRO A 91 -2.38 8.07 -4.79
C PRO A 91 -3.87 8.40 -4.95
N MET A 92 -4.70 7.40 -4.77
CA MET A 92 -6.15 7.51 -4.82
C MET A 92 -6.71 7.49 -3.41
N ARG A 93 -7.62 8.40 -3.10
CA ARG A 93 -8.30 8.48 -1.80
C ARG A 93 -9.78 8.19 -1.93
N SER A 94 -10.34 7.45 -0.97
CA SER A 94 -11.77 7.28 -0.77
C SER A 94 -12.11 7.47 0.71
N CYS A 95 -13.05 8.37 1.02
CA CYS A 95 -13.56 8.58 2.37
C CYS A 95 -15.04 8.17 2.51
N ASP A 96 -15.55 7.35 1.60
CA ASP A 96 -16.94 6.90 1.58
C ASP A 96 -17.10 5.36 1.53
N GLY A 97 -16.07 4.66 2.00
CA GLY A 97 -16.03 3.20 2.00
C GLY A 97 -15.75 2.60 0.62
N GLY A 98 -14.99 3.29 -0.23
CA GLY A 98 -14.60 2.81 -1.55
C GLY A 98 -15.63 3.03 -2.64
N LYS A 99 -16.69 3.80 -2.39
CA LYS A 99 -17.75 4.06 -3.39
C LYS A 99 -17.29 5.06 -4.44
N SER A 100 -16.50 6.04 -4.05
CA SER A 100 -15.87 6.98 -4.95
C SER A 100 -14.39 7.17 -4.59
N TRP A 101 -13.59 7.53 -5.60
CA TRP A 101 -12.15 7.71 -5.45
C TRP A 101 -11.72 9.03 -6.07
N GLU A 102 -10.83 9.72 -5.39
CA GLU A 102 -10.21 10.97 -5.83
C GLU A 102 -8.74 10.74 -6.14
N ASN A 103 -8.29 11.22 -7.30
CA ASN A 103 -6.87 11.23 -7.63
C ASN A 103 -6.16 12.37 -6.90
N LYS A 104 -5.14 12.06 -6.11
CA LYS A 104 -4.34 13.02 -5.34
C LYS A 104 -2.92 13.21 -5.88
N ALA A 105 -2.62 12.69 -7.06
CA ALA A 105 -1.27 12.74 -7.65
C ALA A 105 -0.73 14.17 -7.80
N ASP A 106 -1.54 15.09 -8.26
CA ASP A 106 -1.13 16.48 -8.49
C ASP A 106 -0.79 17.23 -7.19
N ILE A 107 -1.32 16.77 -6.06
CA ILE A 107 -1.12 17.39 -4.75
C ILE A 107 0.18 16.89 -4.10
N THR A 108 0.54 15.64 -4.34
CA THR A 108 1.71 15.02 -3.67
C THR A 108 3.04 15.57 -4.14
N GLN A 109 3.11 16.14 -5.34
CA GLN A 109 4.34 16.58 -6.00
C GLN A 109 5.41 15.49 -6.10
N ALA A 110 5.01 14.23 -5.97
CA ALA A 110 5.89 13.10 -6.07
C ALA A 110 6.34 12.89 -7.52
N PRO A 111 7.59 12.47 -7.76
CA PRO A 111 8.07 12.18 -9.10
C PRO A 111 7.39 10.91 -9.64
N PHE A 112 7.43 10.76 -10.96
CA PHE A 112 6.99 9.52 -11.60
C PHE A 112 7.80 8.32 -11.11
N THR A 113 7.11 7.20 -10.86
CA THR A 113 7.73 5.94 -10.47
C THR A 113 6.98 4.74 -11.05
N SER A 114 7.67 3.63 -11.23
CA SER A 114 7.07 2.32 -11.51
C SER A 114 7.08 1.39 -10.29
N ASP A 115 7.66 1.82 -9.18
CA ASP A 115 7.72 1.10 -7.91
C ASP A 115 7.28 2.04 -6.76
N PRO A 116 5.98 2.25 -6.60
CA PRO A 116 5.40 3.03 -5.52
C PRO A 116 5.19 2.16 -4.29
N TYR A 117 5.08 2.80 -3.13
CA TYR A 117 4.56 2.15 -1.94
C TYR A 117 3.83 3.14 -1.05
N GLY A 118 2.71 2.72 -0.47
CA GLY A 118 1.93 3.50 0.46
C GLY A 118 1.80 2.82 1.82
N TRP A 119 1.79 3.61 2.85
CA TRP A 119 1.61 3.18 4.24
C TRP A 119 0.76 4.18 5.00
N VAL A 120 -0.13 3.71 5.85
CA VAL A 120 -0.83 4.53 6.83
C VAL A 120 -0.32 4.12 8.22
N ASP A 121 0.20 5.09 8.96
CA ASP A 121 0.62 4.87 10.34
C ASP A 121 -0.63 4.65 11.22
N PRO A 122 -0.78 3.47 11.84
CA PRO A 122 -1.98 3.15 12.59
C PRO A 122 -2.12 3.92 13.91
N ILE A 123 -1.10 4.66 14.33
CA ILE A 123 -1.10 5.44 15.58
C ILE A 123 -1.38 6.92 15.30
N THR A 124 -0.76 7.47 14.29
CA THR A 124 -0.82 8.91 13.99
C THR A 124 -1.73 9.26 12.83
N ASP A 125 -2.21 8.26 12.08
CA ASP A 125 -2.94 8.43 10.81
C ASP A 125 -2.13 9.12 9.69
N ARG A 126 -0.82 9.31 9.88
CA ARG A 126 0.03 9.82 8.80
C ARG A 126 0.01 8.87 7.62
N VAL A 127 -0.32 9.42 6.46
CA VAL A 127 -0.30 8.70 5.19
C VAL A 127 1.04 8.94 4.51
N PHE A 128 1.77 7.86 4.23
CA PHE A 128 3.01 7.91 3.45
C PHE A 128 2.73 7.51 2.01
N ASN A 129 3.31 8.27 1.08
CA ASN A 129 3.36 7.99 -0.35
C ASN A 129 4.81 8.04 -0.79
N ILE A 130 5.41 6.88 -1.07
CA ILE A 130 6.83 6.79 -1.40
C ILE A 130 7.04 6.29 -2.82
N HIS A 131 7.97 6.91 -3.51
CA HIS A 131 8.25 6.69 -4.92
C HIS A 131 9.74 6.46 -5.15
N MET A 132 10.08 5.31 -5.69
CA MET A 132 11.44 5.05 -6.15
C MET A 132 11.79 5.94 -7.33
N MET A 133 12.96 6.54 -7.31
CA MET A 133 13.48 7.41 -8.36
C MET A 133 14.71 6.79 -9.02
N GLY A 134 14.51 6.12 -10.15
CA GLY A 134 15.60 5.65 -11.02
C GLY A 134 16.56 4.65 -10.39
N LEU A 135 16.16 3.88 -9.38
CA LEU A 135 17.02 2.95 -8.62
C LEU A 135 18.13 3.63 -7.80
N GLU A 136 18.12 4.95 -7.66
CA GLU A 136 19.19 5.70 -6.97
C GLU A 136 18.72 6.34 -5.67
N SER A 137 17.46 6.77 -5.65
CA SER A 137 16.89 7.47 -4.50
C SER A 137 15.40 7.17 -4.35
N THR A 138 14.81 7.63 -3.26
CA THR A 138 13.38 7.48 -3.01
C THR A 138 12.80 8.82 -2.57
N TRP A 139 11.70 9.22 -3.19
CA TRP A 139 10.87 10.29 -2.69
C TRP A 139 10.01 9.75 -1.55
N ILE A 140 10.08 10.36 -0.40
CA ILE A 140 9.26 10.03 0.76
C ILE A 140 8.34 11.20 1.03
N GLY A 141 7.07 11.03 0.67
CA GLY A 141 6.02 11.99 0.90
C GLY A 141 5.12 11.57 2.05
N TRP A 142 4.54 12.52 2.76
CA TRP A 142 3.57 12.26 3.82
C TRP A 142 2.49 13.33 3.91
N SER A 143 1.35 12.93 4.47
CA SER A 143 0.22 13.80 4.78
C SER A 143 -0.30 13.49 6.18
N ASP A 144 -0.60 14.55 6.94
CA ASP A 144 -1.19 14.48 8.29
C ASP A 144 -2.67 14.91 8.31
N ASN A 145 -3.29 15.06 7.14
CA ASN A 145 -4.64 15.57 7.01
C ASN A 145 -5.43 14.88 5.88
N ASP A 146 -5.41 13.56 5.89
CA ASP A 146 -6.13 12.72 4.93
C ASP A 146 -5.84 13.09 3.45
N GLY A 147 -4.59 13.45 3.15
CA GLY A 147 -4.17 13.74 1.79
C GLY A 147 -4.58 15.10 1.22
N GLU A 148 -5.07 16.02 2.05
CA GLU A 148 -5.41 17.39 1.62
C GLU A 148 -4.17 18.25 1.36
N SER A 149 -3.08 17.97 2.06
CA SER A 149 -1.77 18.54 1.78
C SER A 149 -0.67 17.53 2.03
N TRP A 150 0.44 17.69 1.32
CA TRP A 150 1.57 16.77 1.37
C TRP A 150 2.86 17.52 1.58
N LEU A 151 3.75 16.93 2.34
CA LEU A 151 5.17 17.28 2.43
C LEU A 151 5.98 16.11 1.90
N GLY A 152 7.23 16.33 1.54
CA GLY A 152 8.08 15.24 1.11
C GLY A 152 9.50 15.66 0.86
N ASN A 153 10.39 14.69 1.01
CA ASN A 153 11.83 14.86 0.81
C ASN A 153 12.38 13.69 -0.03
N PRO A 154 13.35 13.94 -0.90
CA PRO A 154 14.13 12.87 -1.49
C PRO A 154 15.06 12.26 -0.42
N HIS A 155 15.13 10.95 -0.38
CA HIS A 155 16.10 10.19 0.41
C HIS A 155 17.11 9.54 -0.52
N ASP A 156 18.39 9.84 -0.32
CA ASP A 156 19.49 9.24 -1.08
C ASP A 156 19.81 7.84 -0.52
N SER A 157 19.88 6.87 -1.39
CA SER A 157 20.26 5.49 -1.02
C SER A 157 21.75 5.32 -0.66
N GLY A 158 22.53 6.39 -0.72
CA GLY A 158 23.97 6.39 -0.48
C GLY A 158 24.77 5.95 -1.71
N THR A 159 26.03 5.60 -1.51
CA THR A 159 27.01 5.37 -2.59
C THR A 159 26.81 4.09 -3.39
N THR A 160 25.86 3.24 -3.01
CA THR A 160 25.60 1.98 -3.70
C THR A 160 24.29 2.10 -4.45
N PRO A 161 24.28 2.15 -5.80
CA PRO A 161 23.07 2.17 -6.59
C PRO A 161 22.29 0.86 -6.41
N LEU A 162 21.03 0.85 -6.80
CA LEU A 162 19.99 -0.14 -6.66
C LEU A 162 19.24 0.01 -5.36
N ASN A 163 18.28 0.90 -5.39
CA ASN A 163 17.19 1.04 -4.47
C ASN A 163 15.98 0.37 -5.15
N ASP A 164 15.66 -0.85 -4.76
CA ASP A 164 14.60 -1.64 -5.38
C ASP A 164 13.69 -2.25 -4.32
N HIS A 165 12.41 -2.47 -4.64
CA HIS A 165 11.42 -2.99 -3.72
C HIS A 165 11.36 -2.23 -2.39
N ILE A 166 11.14 -0.94 -2.49
CA ILE A 166 11.02 -0.04 -1.33
C ILE A 166 9.86 -0.42 -0.43
N LYS A 167 10.09 -0.42 0.90
CA LYS A 167 9.06 -0.65 1.91
C LYS A 167 9.24 0.32 3.06
N LEU A 168 8.11 0.76 3.60
CA LEU A 168 8.05 1.61 4.79
C LEU A 168 7.08 1.00 5.79
N ALA A 169 7.41 1.08 7.05
CA ALA A 169 6.54 0.70 8.15
C ALA A 169 6.78 1.63 9.33
N THR A 170 5.80 1.75 10.19
CA THR A 170 5.88 2.48 11.44
C THR A 170 5.64 1.56 12.63
N GLY A 171 6.13 1.94 13.78
CA GLY A 171 5.96 1.15 15.00
C GLY A 171 6.30 1.95 16.26
N PRO A 172 5.96 1.41 17.44
CA PRO A 172 6.26 2.08 18.68
C PRO A 172 7.76 2.19 18.92
N TRP A 173 8.15 3.21 19.66
CA TRP A 173 9.51 3.35 20.15
C TRP A 173 9.84 2.20 21.12
N VAL A 174 11.03 1.65 20.99
CA VAL A 174 11.55 0.64 21.92
C VAL A 174 12.57 1.30 22.82
N ASP A 175 12.25 1.46 24.09
CA ASP A 175 13.10 2.14 25.10
C ASP A 175 14.52 1.58 25.18
N SER A 176 14.72 0.30 24.87
CA SER A 176 16.03 -0.34 24.91
C SER A 176 17.01 0.16 23.83
N VAL A 177 16.52 0.72 22.75
CA VAL A 177 17.35 1.29 21.69
C VAL A 177 17.89 2.66 22.11
N PHE A 178 17.14 3.41 22.91
CA PHE A 178 17.49 4.75 23.37
C PHE A 178 18.53 4.76 24.52
N GLY A 179 18.59 3.71 25.31
CA GLY A 179 19.56 3.61 26.40
C GLY A 179 21.01 3.43 25.96
N THR A 180 21.25 3.10 24.67
CA THR A 180 22.58 2.76 24.14
C THR A 180 23.13 3.78 23.16
N ILE A 181 22.27 4.58 22.53
CA ILE A 181 22.66 5.60 21.54
C ILE A 181 22.26 6.96 22.12
N GLY A 182 23.19 7.60 22.82
CA GLY A 182 22.97 8.84 23.55
C GLY A 182 21.88 9.77 23.01
N GLN A 183 20.83 9.99 23.82
CA GLN A 183 19.85 11.05 23.74
C GLN A 183 19.29 11.38 22.31
N ILE A 184 18.78 10.40 21.61
CA ILE A 184 17.87 10.69 20.49
C ILE A 184 16.53 11.08 21.12
N ASN A 185 16.12 12.33 20.92
CA ASN A 185 14.84 12.83 21.38
C ASN A 185 13.90 12.79 20.16
N PRO A 186 13.04 11.77 20.02
CA PRO A 186 12.15 11.67 18.86
C PRO A 186 11.17 12.85 18.86
N THR A 187 10.99 13.46 17.72
CA THR A 187 10.04 14.55 17.50
C THR A 187 8.73 14.08 16.90
N TYR A 188 8.62 12.76 16.68
CA TYR A 188 7.44 12.12 16.14
C TYR A 188 7.02 10.93 17.03
N GLU A 189 5.74 10.61 17.05
CA GLU A 189 5.15 9.66 18.00
C GLU A 189 5.56 8.21 17.75
N THR A 190 5.85 7.84 16.49
CA THR A 190 6.27 6.50 16.09
C THR A 190 7.64 6.52 15.41
N ALA A 191 8.35 5.39 15.48
CA ALA A 191 9.52 5.15 14.66
C ALA A 191 9.07 4.87 13.23
N VAL A 192 9.72 5.47 12.23
CA VAL A 192 9.50 5.17 10.82
C VAL A 192 10.69 4.41 10.28
N TYR A 193 10.45 3.23 9.76
CA TYR A 193 11.45 2.36 9.16
C TYR A 193 11.28 2.34 7.66
N PHE A 194 12.35 2.61 6.94
CA PHE A 194 12.40 2.56 5.50
C PHE A 194 13.48 1.57 5.06
N CYS A 195 13.09 0.56 4.27
CA CYS A 195 13.99 -0.48 3.80
C CYS A 195 13.86 -0.68 2.29
N PHE A 196 14.95 -1.09 1.67
CA PHE A 196 14.99 -1.45 0.26
C PHE A 196 16.09 -2.48 -0.03
N ASN A 197 15.93 -3.17 -1.15
CA ASN A 197 16.96 -4.07 -1.66
C ASN A 197 18.09 -3.27 -2.31
N LYS A 198 19.30 -3.69 -2.04
CA LYS A 198 20.51 -3.35 -2.79
C LYS A 198 20.96 -4.53 -3.63
N LEU A 199 21.91 -4.31 -4.54
CA LEU A 199 22.51 -5.39 -5.32
C LEU A 199 23.01 -6.56 -4.45
N ILE A 200 23.53 -6.24 -3.26
CA ILE A 200 23.97 -7.22 -2.27
C ILE A 200 23.34 -6.83 -0.93
N GLY A 201 22.27 -7.55 -0.55
CA GLY A 201 21.61 -7.40 0.75
C GLY A 201 20.53 -6.36 0.80
N ILE A 202 20.11 -6.04 2.00
CA ILE A 202 19.03 -5.10 2.33
C ILE A 202 19.65 -3.94 3.10
N SER A 203 19.18 -2.72 2.85
CA SER A 203 19.47 -1.56 3.68
C SER A 203 18.20 -1.07 4.34
N CYS A 204 18.30 -0.75 5.62
CA CYS A 204 17.22 -0.15 6.38
C CYS A 204 17.69 1.14 7.03
N PHE A 205 16.77 2.09 7.13
CA PHE A 205 16.97 3.39 7.74
C PHE A 205 15.85 3.64 8.74
N THR A 206 16.13 4.43 9.75
CA THR A 206 15.17 4.79 10.78
C THR A 206 15.02 6.31 10.82
N SER A 207 13.78 6.77 10.85
CA SER A 207 13.46 8.18 11.06
C SER A 207 12.88 8.37 12.47
N PHE A 208 13.30 9.44 13.11
CA PHE A 208 12.87 9.88 14.45
C PHE A 208 11.97 11.12 14.39
N ASP A 209 11.75 11.66 13.19
CA ASP A 209 11.00 12.88 12.92
C ASP A 209 9.85 12.66 11.93
N GLY A 210 9.35 11.41 11.86
CA GLY A 210 8.18 11.06 11.07
C GLY A 210 8.43 11.00 9.56
N GLY A 211 9.65 10.71 9.15
CA GLY A 211 10.02 10.55 7.74
C GLY A 211 10.66 11.77 7.10
N ALA A 212 10.87 12.86 7.87
CA ALA A 212 11.53 14.06 7.34
C ALA A 212 13.04 13.87 7.14
N SER A 213 13.68 13.08 8.01
CA SER A 213 15.07 12.65 7.85
C SER A 213 15.25 11.19 8.27
N PHE A 214 16.29 10.54 7.78
CA PHE A 214 16.58 9.14 8.04
C PHE A 214 18.05 8.93 8.42
N GLU A 215 18.28 8.11 9.41
CA GLU A 215 19.59 7.63 9.81
C GLU A 215 19.75 6.16 9.43
N VAL A 216 21.00 5.73 9.19
CA VAL A 216 21.28 4.33 8.88
C VAL A 216 20.84 3.47 10.05
N GLY A 217 19.86 2.63 9.84
CA GLY A 217 19.47 1.56 10.73
C GLY A 217 20.51 0.44 10.70
N GLY A 218 20.74 -0.20 11.83
CA GLY A 218 21.69 -1.30 11.90
C GLY A 218 21.31 -2.52 11.09
#